data_bf61a82965fb330c7c8ba9718d68e690
#
_entry.id   bf61a82965fb330c7c8ba9718d68e690
#
_cell.length_a   1.000
_cell.length_b   1.000
_cell.length_c   1.000
_cell.angle_alpha   90.00
_cell.angle_beta   90.00
_cell.angle_gamma   90.00
#
_symmetry.space_group_name_H-M   'P 1'
#
loop_
_entity.id
_entity.type
_entity.pdbx_description
1 polymer ?
#
loop_
_entity_poly.entity_id
_entity_poly.type
_entity_poly.pdbx_seq_one_letter_code
_entity_poly.pdbx_strand_id
1 'polypeptide(L)'
;LNGGLLALESMLQRATTNKLLWIAEPLINKSSPGQLGPYAYRSNGAQFLNLIWPVAVGFWWVLRRRAARHRSEPDKTHHVLLGCALAMVLAVLFSLSRGAIITEVFCLLLLVPALLVSTRRKGGQLKWYLAILLPIIPLLLEGPSAARFLTAADDLNQQRVEVWKLAWNLVGDNPWYGTGLGTFSAVFQLAPGLQPKQWYGQLHNDWLELLITLGGVGCGLLLLMLLLSMSRWFFGAGVPAHRVLHLSFCIALAGCLLHALADFPLQIYSILFLFVLHCSVLASISSRAPRL
;
A
#
# COMPACT_ATOMS: atom_id res chain seq x y z
N LEU A 1 -8.86 -13.75 -1.64
CA LEU A 1 -8.20 -15.00 -1.26
C LEU A 1 -6.71 -15.00 -1.61
N ASN A 2 -6.31 -14.64 -2.84
CA ASN A 2 -4.90 -14.61 -3.26
C ASN A 2 -4.00 -13.82 -2.31
N GLY A 3 -4.42 -12.63 -1.87
CA GLY A 3 -3.66 -11.84 -0.89
C GLY A 3 -3.45 -12.57 0.44
N GLY A 4 -4.46 -13.32 0.91
CA GLY A 4 -4.35 -14.14 2.12
C GLY A 4 -3.37 -15.30 1.97
N LEU A 5 -3.38 -15.99 0.82
CA LEU A 5 -2.42 -17.05 0.51
C LEU A 5 -0.99 -16.50 0.43
N LEU A 6 -0.81 -15.38 -0.26
CA LEU A 6 0.48 -14.69 -0.35
C LEU A 6 1.00 -14.25 1.03
N ALA A 7 0.11 -13.79 1.90
CA ALA A 7 0.45 -13.41 3.26
C ALA A 7 0.92 -14.61 4.09
N LEU A 8 0.23 -15.75 4.00
CA LEU A 8 0.62 -16.99 4.68
C LEU A 8 1.95 -17.52 4.15
N GLU A 9 2.13 -17.54 2.83
CA GLU A 9 3.41 -17.90 2.19
C GLU A 9 4.55 -17.02 2.70
N SER A 10 4.34 -15.71 2.73
CA SER A 10 5.34 -14.73 3.18
C SER A 10 5.72 -14.92 4.64
N MET A 11 4.76 -15.23 5.51
CA MET A 11 5.02 -15.52 6.93
C MET A 11 5.78 -16.85 7.11
N LEU A 12 5.38 -17.91 6.40
CA LEU A 12 6.06 -19.20 6.41
C LEU A 12 7.49 -19.10 5.88
N GLN A 13 7.69 -18.35 4.80
CA GLN A 13 9.00 -18.06 4.25
C GLN A 13 9.93 -17.42 5.29
N ARG A 14 9.43 -16.45 6.04
CA ARG A 14 10.20 -15.81 7.10
C ARG A 14 10.47 -16.74 8.29
N ALA A 15 9.52 -17.57 8.67
CA ALA A 15 9.67 -18.54 9.75
C ALA A 15 10.69 -19.63 9.40
N THR A 16 10.86 -19.97 8.13
CA THR A 16 11.76 -21.01 7.62
C THR A 16 13.11 -20.47 7.12
N THR A 17 13.57 -19.32 7.62
CA THR A 17 14.84 -18.70 7.22
C THR A 17 14.95 -18.37 5.72
N ASN A 18 13.86 -17.89 5.11
CA ASN A 18 13.75 -17.51 3.71
C ASN A 18 13.93 -18.66 2.68
N LYS A 19 13.77 -19.91 3.09
CA LYS A 19 13.59 -21.01 2.15
C LYS A 19 12.19 -20.92 1.58
N LEU A 20 12.09 -20.83 0.26
CA LEU A 20 10.83 -20.68 -0.44
C LEU A 20 10.13 -22.01 -0.62
N LEU A 21 8.82 -22.05 -0.33
CA LEU A 21 7.98 -23.21 -0.59
C LEU A 21 7.69 -23.40 -2.09
N TRP A 22 7.61 -22.31 -2.86
CA TRP A 22 7.13 -22.32 -4.24
C TRP A 22 8.12 -21.77 -5.27
N ILE A 23 9.08 -20.96 -4.87
CA ILE A 23 10.07 -20.35 -5.74
C ILE A 23 11.45 -20.77 -5.23
N ALA A 24 12.19 -21.53 -6.02
CA ALA A 24 13.41 -22.27 -5.63
C ALA A 24 14.50 -21.29 -5.33
N GLU A 25 14.79 -20.25 -5.23
CA GLU A 25 15.86 -19.32 -4.81
C GLU A 25 15.56 -17.86 -5.16
N PRO A 26 15.93 -16.93 -4.28
CA PRO A 26 15.84 -15.52 -4.63
C PRO A 26 16.79 -15.23 -5.79
N LEU A 27 16.24 -14.87 -6.96
CA LEU A 27 16.99 -14.62 -8.19
C LEU A 27 18.03 -13.50 -8.05
N ILE A 28 17.89 -12.61 -7.07
CA ILE A 28 18.68 -11.38 -6.97
C ILE A 28 19.50 -11.29 -5.69
N ASN A 29 19.12 -11.96 -4.59
CA ASN A 29 19.78 -11.78 -3.30
C ASN A 29 19.78 -13.05 -2.45
N LYS A 30 20.84 -13.82 -2.52
CA LYS A 30 20.98 -15.11 -1.82
C LYS A 30 20.89 -15.03 -0.28
N SER A 31 21.00 -13.87 0.34
CA SER A 31 21.02 -13.68 1.80
C SER A 31 19.85 -12.84 2.32
N SER A 32 18.71 -12.82 1.65
CA SER A 32 17.80 -11.71 1.74
C SER A 32 16.80 -11.75 2.90
N PRO A 33 17.06 -11.08 4.02
CA PRO A 33 15.99 -10.58 4.88
C PRO A 33 15.12 -9.52 4.18
N GLY A 34 15.48 -9.11 2.95
CA GLY A 34 14.83 -8.09 2.14
C GLY A 34 13.64 -8.56 1.32
N GLN A 35 13.38 -9.87 1.22
CA GLN A 35 12.32 -10.45 0.40
C GLN A 35 11.02 -10.64 1.19
N LEU A 36 9.87 -10.58 0.51
CA LEU A 36 8.56 -10.93 1.06
C LEU A 36 7.70 -11.62 -0.01
N GLY A 37 7.44 -12.91 0.16
CA GLY A 37 6.77 -13.72 -0.84
C GLY A 37 7.52 -13.67 -2.18
N PRO A 38 6.84 -13.50 -3.31
CA PRO A 38 7.46 -13.41 -4.64
C PRO A 38 8.18 -12.08 -4.90
N TYR A 39 8.12 -11.12 -3.95
CA TYR A 39 8.74 -9.81 -4.13
C TYR A 39 10.19 -9.83 -3.63
N ALA A 40 11.12 -9.52 -4.51
CA ALA A 40 12.55 -9.38 -4.18
C ALA A 40 12.80 -8.27 -3.14
N TYR A 41 11.91 -7.29 -3.05
CA TYR A 41 11.96 -6.20 -2.09
C TYR A 41 10.73 -6.23 -1.17
N ARG A 42 10.96 -6.43 0.13
CA ARG A 42 9.91 -6.61 1.16
C ARG A 42 8.91 -5.47 1.24
N SER A 43 9.35 -4.24 0.99
CA SER A 43 8.49 -3.06 1.01
C SER A 43 7.41 -3.15 -0.07
N ASN A 44 7.78 -3.62 -1.26
CA ASN A 44 6.85 -3.79 -2.37
C ASN A 44 5.83 -4.91 -2.09
N GLY A 45 6.28 -6.05 -1.55
CA GLY A 45 5.38 -7.13 -1.14
C GLY A 45 4.40 -6.68 -0.06
N ALA A 46 4.88 -5.95 0.94
CA ALA A 46 4.03 -5.40 1.99
C ALA A 46 3.06 -4.34 1.45
N GLN A 47 3.49 -3.48 0.52
CA GLN A 47 2.60 -2.50 -0.11
C GLN A 47 1.54 -3.14 -0.99
N PHE A 48 1.86 -4.22 -1.68
CA PHE A 48 0.85 -5.00 -2.41
C PHE A 48 -0.25 -5.51 -1.47
N LEU A 49 0.13 -6.02 -0.29
CA LEU A 49 -0.84 -6.45 0.73
C LEU A 49 -1.64 -5.26 1.29
N ASN A 50 -1.01 -4.10 1.49
CA ASN A 50 -1.66 -2.86 1.93
C ASN A 50 -2.72 -2.34 0.95
N LEU A 51 -2.59 -2.61 -0.34
CA LEU A 51 -3.65 -2.32 -1.30
C LEU A 51 -4.85 -3.27 -1.16
N ILE A 52 -4.65 -4.51 -0.73
CA ILE A 52 -5.69 -5.55 -0.75
C ILE A 52 -6.48 -5.62 0.56
N TRP A 53 -5.81 -5.58 1.73
CA TRP A 53 -6.47 -5.89 2.98
C TRP A 53 -7.58 -4.89 3.36
N PRO A 54 -7.48 -3.55 3.12
CA PRO A 54 -8.58 -2.66 3.42
C PRO A 54 -9.83 -2.97 2.60
N VAL A 55 -9.61 -3.33 1.32
CA VAL A 55 -10.68 -3.72 0.39
C VAL A 55 -11.30 -5.05 0.79
N ALA A 56 -10.52 -6.02 1.24
CA ALA A 56 -11.01 -7.29 1.77
C ALA A 56 -11.93 -7.07 3.00
N VAL A 57 -11.56 -6.15 3.90
CA VAL A 57 -12.41 -5.73 5.04
C VAL A 57 -13.71 -5.07 4.55
N GLY A 58 -13.63 -4.22 3.53
CA GLY A 58 -14.82 -3.60 2.90
C GLY A 58 -15.77 -4.64 2.32
N PHE A 59 -15.27 -5.64 1.59
CA PHE A 59 -16.06 -6.75 1.08
C PHE A 59 -16.65 -7.62 2.21
N TRP A 60 -15.84 -7.97 3.20
CA TRP A 60 -16.31 -8.67 4.39
C TRP A 60 -17.51 -7.95 5.03
N TRP A 61 -17.41 -6.63 5.17
CA TRP A 61 -18.48 -5.82 5.74
C TRP A 61 -19.78 -5.90 4.95
N VAL A 62 -19.69 -5.81 3.61
CA VAL A 62 -20.86 -5.90 2.74
C VAL A 62 -21.51 -7.28 2.84
N LEU A 63 -20.73 -8.36 2.76
CA LEU A 63 -21.23 -9.73 2.82
C LEU A 63 -21.86 -10.03 4.18
N ARG A 64 -21.23 -9.62 5.27
CA ARG A 64 -21.78 -9.74 6.62
C ARG A 64 -23.13 -9.04 6.75
N ARG A 65 -23.29 -7.83 6.19
CA ARG A 65 -24.58 -7.12 6.20
C ARG A 65 -25.64 -7.83 5.37
N ARG A 66 -25.26 -8.43 4.26
CA ARG A 66 -26.17 -9.25 3.45
C ARG A 66 -26.61 -10.49 4.22
N ALA A 67 -25.70 -11.25 4.79
CA ALA A 67 -26.01 -12.42 5.60
C ALA A 67 -26.95 -12.10 6.79
N ALA A 68 -26.74 -10.95 7.45
CA ALA A 68 -27.60 -10.52 8.56
C ALA A 68 -29.03 -10.11 8.14
N ARG A 69 -29.27 -9.84 6.85
CA ARG A 69 -30.62 -9.52 6.31
C ARG A 69 -31.38 -10.76 5.85
N HIS A 70 -30.67 -11.78 5.39
CA HIS A 70 -31.29 -13.05 4.99
C HIS A 70 -31.32 -13.98 6.21
N ARG A 71 -32.50 -14.35 6.65
CA ARG A 71 -32.75 -15.24 7.82
C ARG A 71 -32.45 -16.72 7.54
N SER A 72 -32.10 -17.09 6.31
CA SER A 72 -31.61 -18.43 5.98
C SER A 72 -30.21 -18.65 6.60
N GLU A 73 -29.87 -19.91 6.85
CA GLU A 73 -28.61 -20.45 7.44
C GLU A 73 -27.43 -19.46 7.46
N PRO A 74 -26.74 -19.27 8.59
CA PRO A 74 -25.67 -18.28 8.71
C PRO A 74 -24.49 -18.69 7.81
N ASP A 75 -24.46 -18.15 6.59
CA ASP A 75 -23.31 -18.29 5.71
C ASP A 75 -22.09 -17.65 6.38
N LYS A 76 -21.16 -18.50 6.86
CA LYS A 76 -19.93 -18.08 7.56
C LYS A 76 -18.77 -17.79 6.59
N THR A 77 -18.97 -17.93 5.27
CA THR A 77 -17.91 -17.73 4.26
C THR A 77 -17.31 -16.32 4.31
N HIS A 78 -18.07 -15.31 4.75
CA HIS A 78 -17.53 -13.97 4.94
C HIS A 78 -16.40 -13.90 6.00
N HIS A 79 -16.35 -14.81 6.98
CA HIS A 79 -15.27 -14.86 7.96
C HIS A 79 -13.92 -15.26 7.35
N VAL A 80 -13.92 -16.02 6.25
CA VAL A 80 -12.68 -16.35 5.52
C VAL A 80 -12.01 -15.08 4.99
N LEU A 81 -12.79 -14.12 4.48
CA LEU A 81 -12.23 -12.82 4.05
C LEU A 81 -11.61 -12.05 5.21
N LEU A 82 -12.23 -12.08 6.38
CA LEU A 82 -11.67 -11.46 7.58
C LEU A 82 -10.37 -12.14 8.00
N GLY A 83 -10.32 -13.47 7.98
CA GLY A 83 -9.11 -14.24 8.25
C GLY A 83 -7.98 -13.91 7.26
N CYS A 84 -8.30 -13.80 5.97
CA CYS A 84 -7.34 -13.35 4.96
C CYS A 84 -6.85 -11.91 5.21
N ALA A 85 -7.74 -11.00 5.58
CA ALA A 85 -7.36 -9.61 5.91
C ALA A 85 -6.42 -9.56 7.11
N LEU A 86 -6.70 -10.32 8.17
CA LEU A 86 -5.83 -10.44 9.35
C LEU A 86 -4.46 -11.03 8.98
N ALA A 87 -4.43 -12.07 8.16
CA ALA A 87 -3.17 -12.66 7.69
C ALA A 87 -2.34 -11.63 6.90
N MET A 88 -2.97 -10.82 6.05
CA MET A 88 -2.29 -9.76 5.30
C MET A 88 -1.72 -8.68 6.22
N VAL A 89 -2.49 -8.21 7.20
CA VAL A 89 -2.04 -7.25 8.22
C VAL A 89 -0.82 -7.80 8.98
N LEU A 90 -0.89 -9.03 9.46
CA LEU A 90 0.24 -9.67 10.14
C LEU A 90 1.47 -9.78 9.22
N ALA A 91 1.30 -10.18 7.95
CA ALA A 91 2.40 -10.30 7.01
C ALA A 91 3.09 -8.95 6.72
N VAL A 92 2.34 -7.84 6.68
CA VAL A 92 2.92 -6.49 6.57
C VAL A 92 3.79 -6.17 7.78
N LEU A 93 3.36 -6.48 9.00
CA LEU A 93 4.17 -6.31 10.20
C LEU A 93 5.43 -7.18 10.15
N PHE A 94 5.30 -8.44 9.77
CA PHE A 94 6.43 -9.35 9.59
C PHE A 94 7.38 -8.95 8.45
N SER A 95 6.97 -8.06 7.56
CA SER A 95 7.86 -7.53 6.51
C SER A 95 9.01 -6.70 7.10
N LEU A 96 8.83 -6.12 8.28
CA LEU A 96 9.75 -5.18 8.92
C LEU A 96 10.09 -3.98 8.00
N SER A 97 9.19 -3.63 7.09
CA SER A 97 9.30 -2.44 6.25
C SER A 97 8.66 -1.24 6.95
N ARG A 98 9.48 -0.25 7.33
CA ARG A 98 9.01 0.95 8.03
C ARG A 98 7.93 1.70 7.24
N GLY A 99 8.17 1.94 5.96
CA GLY A 99 7.20 2.62 5.09
C GLY A 99 5.88 1.87 4.97
N ALA A 100 5.93 0.54 4.81
CA ALA A 100 4.73 -0.27 4.73
C ALA A 100 3.94 -0.32 6.06
N ILE A 101 4.64 -0.38 7.21
CA ILE A 101 4.00 -0.35 8.53
C ILE A 101 3.34 1.00 8.80
N ILE A 102 4.01 2.12 8.46
CA ILE A 102 3.40 3.46 8.57
C ILE A 102 2.13 3.55 7.71
N THR A 103 2.19 3.04 6.48
CA THR A 103 1.04 2.99 5.58
C THR A 103 -0.09 2.14 6.16
N GLU A 104 0.23 1.00 6.75
CA GLU A 104 -0.75 0.13 7.39
C GLU A 104 -1.44 0.81 8.57
N VAL A 105 -0.68 1.46 9.45
CA VAL A 105 -1.22 2.26 10.57
C VAL A 105 -2.12 3.37 10.05
N PHE A 106 -1.71 4.08 9.00
CA PHE A 106 -2.54 5.09 8.34
C PHE A 106 -3.87 4.50 7.85
N CYS A 107 -3.83 3.37 7.15
CA CYS A 107 -5.04 2.69 6.68
C CYS A 107 -5.95 2.25 7.84
N LEU A 108 -5.39 1.74 8.94
CA LEU A 108 -6.14 1.34 10.13
C LEU A 108 -6.79 2.55 10.81
N LEU A 109 -6.05 3.66 10.97
CA LEU A 109 -6.56 4.89 11.59
C LEU A 109 -7.75 5.48 10.83
N LEU A 110 -7.84 5.27 9.52
CA LEU A 110 -8.97 5.75 8.70
C LEU A 110 -10.10 4.72 8.62
N LEU A 111 -9.78 3.44 8.45
CA LEU A 111 -10.78 2.40 8.24
C LEU A 111 -11.57 2.07 9.52
N VAL A 112 -10.90 2.04 10.67
CA VAL A 112 -11.56 1.71 11.95
C VAL A 112 -12.65 2.72 12.32
N PRO A 113 -12.42 4.04 12.31
CA PRO A 113 -13.48 5.03 12.54
C PRO A 113 -14.61 4.92 11.50
N ALA A 114 -14.29 4.69 10.22
CA ALA A 114 -15.30 4.51 9.16
C ALA A 114 -16.23 3.32 9.46
N LEU A 115 -15.67 2.23 9.94
CA LEU A 115 -16.43 1.06 10.38
C LEU A 115 -17.25 1.36 11.65
N LEU A 116 -16.68 2.02 12.66
CA LEU A 116 -17.36 2.38 13.90
C LEU A 116 -18.56 3.31 13.66
N VAL A 117 -18.40 4.34 12.83
CA VAL A 117 -19.50 5.23 12.45
C VAL A 117 -20.61 4.46 11.74
N SER A 118 -20.25 3.47 10.93
CA SER A 118 -21.22 2.62 10.23
C SER A 118 -21.98 1.66 11.15
N THR A 119 -21.50 1.45 12.41
CA THR A 119 -22.06 0.50 13.37
C THR A 119 -22.85 1.13 14.51
N ARG A 120 -22.89 2.46 14.63
CA ARG A 120 -23.47 3.19 15.77
C ARG A 120 -24.82 2.70 16.32
N ARG A 121 -25.49 1.80 15.62
CA ARG A 121 -26.78 1.22 16.06
C ARG A 121 -26.71 -0.12 16.81
N LYS A 122 -25.54 -0.79 16.95
CA LYS A 122 -25.44 -2.09 17.68
C LYS A 122 -24.07 -2.25 18.34
N GLY A 123 -23.96 -1.95 19.63
CA GLY A 123 -22.74 -1.90 20.46
C GLY A 123 -21.90 -3.19 20.60
N GLY A 124 -22.25 -4.32 19.96
CA GLY A 124 -21.50 -5.58 20.03
C GLY A 124 -20.30 -5.69 19.08
N GLN A 125 -20.11 -4.73 18.19
CA GLN A 125 -19.15 -4.86 17.08
C GLN A 125 -17.76 -4.28 17.39
N LEU A 126 -17.64 -3.49 18.46
CA LEU A 126 -16.35 -2.94 18.93
C LEU A 126 -15.34 -4.05 19.25
N LYS A 127 -15.81 -5.18 19.76
CA LYS A 127 -14.96 -6.34 20.10
C LYS A 127 -14.15 -6.86 18.90
N TRP A 128 -14.74 -6.87 17.70
CA TRP A 128 -14.07 -7.34 16.50
C TRP A 128 -13.02 -6.36 15.98
N TYR A 129 -13.24 -5.06 16.13
CA TYR A 129 -12.26 -4.05 15.75
C TYR A 129 -11.07 -4.03 16.71
N LEU A 130 -11.32 -4.19 18.00
CA LEU A 130 -10.28 -4.34 19.01
C LEU A 130 -9.48 -5.62 18.78
N ALA A 131 -10.12 -6.72 18.35
CA ALA A 131 -9.43 -7.97 18.01
C ALA A 131 -8.49 -7.84 16.80
N ILE A 132 -8.78 -6.90 15.88
CA ILE A 132 -7.89 -6.59 14.73
C ILE A 132 -6.73 -5.68 15.16
N LEU A 133 -6.98 -4.74 16.07
CA LEU A 133 -5.98 -3.75 16.49
C LEU A 133 -5.08 -4.23 17.64
N LEU A 134 -5.61 -5.06 18.55
CA LEU A 134 -4.89 -5.53 19.73
C LEU A 134 -3.57 -6.26 19.43
N PRO A 135 -3.48 -7.15 18.41
CA PRO A 135 -2.22 -7.80 18.06
C PRO A 135 -1.16 -6.86 17.47
N ILE A 136 -1.60 -5.72 16.92
CA ILE A 136 -0.70 -4.76 16.26
C ILE A 136 0.08 -3.95 17.29
N ILE A 137 -0.56 -3.59 18.41
CA ILE A 137 0.03 -2.72 19.44
C ILE A 137 1.29 -3.34 20.06
N PRO A 138 1.28 -4.55 20.62
CA PRO A 138 2.50 -5.14 21.20
C PRO A 138 3.59 -5.40 20.12
N LEU A 139 3.21 -5.78 18.90
CA LEU A 139 4.19 -5.97 17.82
C LEU A 139 4.88 -4.66 17.43
N LEU A 140 4.19 -3.53 17.54
CA LEU A 140 4.77 -2.20 17.28
C LEU A 140 5.63 -1.72 18.45
N LEU A 141 5.25 -2.07 19.70
CA LEU A 141 5.90 -1.54 20.91
C LEU A 141 7.10 -2.37 21.40
N GLU A 142 7.10 -3.68 21.19
CA GLU A 142 8.07 -4.60 21.80
C GLU A 142 8.80 -5.52 20.78
N GLY A 143 8.42 -5.48 19.51
CA GLY A 143 8.95 -6.39 18.49
C GLY A 143 10.26 -5.95 17.84
N PRO A 144 10.86 -6.81 17.00
CA PRO A 144 12.03 -6.47 16.16
C PRO A 144 11.79 -5.23 15.29
N SER A 145 10.53 -4.88 15.05
CA SER A 145 10.11 -3.66 14.35
C SER A 145 10.47 -2.42 15.16
N ALA A 146 10.20 -2.40 16.48
CA ALA A 146 10.49 -1.27 17.37
C ALA A 146 12.00 -1.01 17.44
N ALA A 147 12.81 -2.04 17.61
CA ALA A 147 14.27 -1.93 17.60
C ALA A 147 14.77 -1.33 16.29
N ARG A 148 14.22 -1.74 15.13
CA ARG A 148 14.57 -1.17 13.82
C ARG A 148 14.09 0.27 13.63
N PHE A 149 12.94 0.64 14.20
CA PHE A 149 12.51 2.04 14.18
C PHE A 149 13.47 2.95 14.93
N LEU A 150 14.03 2.45 16.04
CA LEU A 150 14.89 3.23 16.93
C LEU A 150 16.37 3.25 16.50
N THR A 151 16.92 2.14 16.00
CA THR A 151 18.37 1.99 15.79
C THR A 151 18.84 2.17 14.34
N ALA A 152 18.03 1.85 13.34
CA ALA A 152 18.41 1.96 11.92
C ALA A 152 17.85 3.23 11.24
N ALA A 153 17.30 4.15 12.03
CA ALA A 153 16.65 5.34 11.50
C ALA A 153 17.67 6.31 10.88
N ASP A 154 18.87 6.41 11.43
CA ASP A 154 19.76 7.50 11.08
C ASP A 154 20.53 7.29 9.78
N ASP A 155 21.22 6.17 9.59
CA ASP A 155 22.11 6.01 8.45
C ASP A 155 21.39 5.86 7.09
N LEU A 156 20.37 4.98 7.02
CA LEU A 156 19.67 4.75 5.75
C LEU A 156 18.76 5.93 5.35
N ASN A 157 18.21 6.65 6.33
CA ASN A 157 17.43 7.84 6.06
C ASN A 157 18.33 9.00 5.64
N GLN A 158 19.50 9.16 6.24
CA GLN A 158 20.49 10.17 5.83
C GLN A 158 20.94 9.94 4.38
N GLN A 159 21.29 8.69 4.02
CA GLN A 159 21.66 8.36 2.64
C GLN A 159 20.52 8.67 1.65
N ARG A 160 19.26 8.36 1.96
CA ARG A 160 18.13 8.69 1.10
C ARG A 160 17.94 10.19 0.94
N VAL A 161 18.04 10.96 2.02
CA VAL A 161 17.91 12.42 1.99
C VAL A 161 19.04 13.04 1.16
N GLU A 162 20.25 12.54 1.25
CA GLU A 162 21.37 13.02 0.41
C GLU A 162 21.13 12.73 -1.07
N VAL A 163 20.68 11.50 -1.39
CA VAL A 163 20.29 11.11 -2.75
C VAL A 163 19.16 11.99 -3.27
N TRP A 164 18.14 12.28 -2.47
CA TRP A 164 17.03 13.17 -2.85
C TRP A 164 17.49 14.61 -3.10
N LYS A 165 18.42 15.13 -2.29
CA LYS A 165 19.02 16.47 -2.50
C LYS A 165 19.78 16.53 -3.83
N LEU A 166 20.57 15.51 -4.14
CA LEU A 166 21.28 15.43 -5.43
C LEU A 166 20.29 15.31 -6.60
N ALA A 167 19.26 14.47 -6.46
CA ALA A 167 18.24 14.27 -7.47
C ALA A 167 17.41 15.53 -7.72
N TRP A 168 17.22 16.38 -6.70
CA TRP A 168 16.50 17.65 -6.85
C TRP A 168 17.17 18.60 -7.84
N ASN A 169 18.48 18.55 -8.00
CA ASN A 169 19.19 19.37 -8.98
C ASN A 169 18.74 19.05 -10.41
N LEU A 170 18.40 17.78 -10.71
CA LEU A 170 17.91 17.37 -12.03
C LEU A 170 16.54 18.00 -12.37
N VAL A 171 15.73 18.34 -11.37
CA VAL A 171 14.48 19.09 -11.59
C VAL A 171 14.79 20.49 -12.13
N GLY A 172 15.86 21.15 -11.60
CA GLY A 172 16.29 22.45 -12.07
C GLY A 172 16.74 22.47 -13.53
N ASP A 173 17.37 21.38 -13.99
CA ASP A 173 17.88 21.28 -15.35
C ASP A 173 16.75 21.14 -16.41
N ASN A 174 15.67 20.45 -16.05
CA ASN A 174 14.54 20.19 -16.97
C ASN A 174 13.16 20.35 -16.28
N PRO A 175 12.82 21.55 -15.79
CA PRO A 175 11.68 21.74 -14.88
C PRO A 175 10.31 21.49 -15.53
N TRP A 176 10.17 21.73 -16.83
CA TRP A 176 8.86 21.68 -17.50
C TRP A 176 8.50 20.31 -18.06
N TYR A 177 9.42 19.67 -18.76
CA TYR A 177 9.16 18.42 -19.49
C TYR A 177 9.88 17.21 -18.90
N GLY A 178 10.77 17.42 -17.93
CA GLY A 178 11.58 16.38 -17.33
C GLY A 178 12.58 15.75 -18.28
N THR A 179 13.13 14.62 -17.89
CA THR A 179 14.16 13.88 -18.65
C THR A 179 13.59 12.77 -19.52
N GLY A 180 12.32 12.45 -19.38
CA GLY A 180 11.62 11.34 -20.04
C GLY A 180 11.32 10.17 -19.09
N LEU A 181 10.20 9.47 -19.34
CA LEU A 181 9.83 8.31 -18.54
C LEU A 181 10.89 7.21 -18.63
N GLY A 182 11.23 6.63 -17.45
CA GLY A 182 12.19 5.54 -17.34
C GLY A 182 13.66 5.95 -17.48
N THR A 183 13.97 7.24 -17.64
CA THR A 183 15.35 7.72 -17.82
C THR A 183 16.08 7.99 -16.50
N PHE A 184 15.38 7.98 -15.36
CA PHE A 184 15.95 8.37 -14.07
C PHE A 184 17.28 7.70 -13.78
N SER A 185 17.35 6.36 -13.85
CA SER A 185 18.58 5.64 -13.51
C SER A 185 19.76 6.01 -14.39
N ALA A 186 19.52 6.30 -15.68
CA ALA A 186 20.59 6.70 -16.62
C ALA A 186 21.04 8.13 -16.38
N VAL A 187 20.09 9.07 -16.24
CA VAL A 187 20.39 10.50 -16.06
C VAL A 187 21.02 10.76 -14.68
N PHE A 188 20.52 10.10 -13.65
CA PHE A 188 21.02 10.27 -12.29
C PHE A 188 22.48 9.81 -12.14
N GLN A 189 22.91 8.77 -12.89
CA GLN A 189 24.31 8.34 -12.88
C GLN A 189 25.30 9.40 -13.41
N LEU A 190 24.81 10.34 -14.20
CA LEU A 190 25.59 11.44 -14.74
C LEU A 190 25.59 12.69 -13.82
N ALA A 191 24.83 12.66 -12.72
CA ALA A 191 24.70 13.80 -11.82
C ALA A 191 26.02 14.09 -11.08
N PRO A 192 26.45 15.36 -11.01
CA PRO A 192 27.64 15.74 -10.26
C PRO A 192 27.52 15.38 -8.77
N GLY A 193 28.62 14.89 -8.18
CA GLY A 193 28.67 14.56 -6.75
C GLY A 193 28.26 13.14 -6.40
N LEU A 194 27.82 12.32 -7.35
CA LEU A 194 27.59 10.90 -7.13
C LEU A 194 28.91 10.13 -6.97
N GLN A 195 28.92 9.20 -6.01
CA GLN A 195 30.02 8.26 -5.87
C GLN A 195 29.97 7.25 -7.04
N PRO A 196 31.06 7.07 -7.82
CA PRO A 196 31.05 6.27 -9.04
C PRO A 196 30.83 4.77 -8.85
N LYS A 197 30.70 4.29 -7.60
CA LYS A 197 30.57 2.86 -7.26
C LYS A 197 29.15 2.39 -6.98
N GLN A 198 28.16 3.28 -6.93
CA GLN A 198 26.78 2.91 -6.60
C GLN A 198 25.86 3.17 -7.79
N TRP A 199 25.13 2.12 -8.20
CA TRP A 199 24.07 2.23 -9.20
C TRP A 199 22.72 2.43 -8.52
N TYR A 200 22.11 3.58 -8.76
CA TYR A 200 20.78 3.91 -8.24
C TYR A 200 19.73 3.60 -9.32
N GLY A 201 19.06 2.45 -9.21
CA GLY A 201 18.00 2.07 -10.14
C GLY A 201 16.70 2.84 -9.92
N GLN A 202 16.39 3.18 -8.66
CA GLN A 202 15.20 3.93 -8.24
C GLN A 202 15.57 4.94 -7.15
N LEU A 203 14.79 6.03 -7.09
CA LEU A 203 15.00 7.10 -6.13
C LEU A 203 14.43 6.79 -4.72
N HIS A 204 13.61 5.77 -4.57
CA HIS A 204 12.81 5.52 -3.36
C HIS A 204 11.91 6.71 -2.97
N ASN A 205 11.40 7.40 -3.96
CA ASN A 205 10.38 8.44 -3.87
C ASN A 205 9.76 8.62 -5.25
N ASP A 206 8.62 7.96 -5.49
CA ASP A 206 7.94 8.00 -6.79
C ASP A 206 7.56 9.41 -7.21
N TRP A 207 7.16 10.26 -6.27
CA TRP A 207 6.75 11.64 -6.58
C TRP A 207 7.90 12.48 -7.12
N LEU A 208 9.06 12.39 -6.46
CA LEU A 208 10.24 13.13 -6.92
C LEU A 208 10.77 12.56 -8.23
N GLU A 209 10.76 11.23 -8.39
CA GLU A 209 11.19 10.59 -9.62
C GLU A 209 10.26 10.92 -10.79
N LEU A 210 8.93 10.97 -10.56
CA LEU A 210 7.97 11.45 -11.56
C LEU A 210 8.23 12.92 -11.92
N LEU A 211 8.56 13.77 -10.96
CA LEU A 211 8.86 15.17 -11.23
C LEU A 211 10.13 15.32 -12.08
N ILE A 212 11.16 14.53 -11.82
CA ILE A 212 12.40 14.52 -12.62
C ILE A 212 12.12 14.03 -14.05
N THR A 213 11.31 12.99 -14.18
CA THR A 213 11.10 12.30 -15.47
C THR A 213 10.03 12.94 -16.32
N LEU A 214 8.95 13.44 -15.75
CA LEU A 214 7.81 14.04 -16.46
C LEU A 214 7.80 15.58 -16.42
N GLY A 215 8.58 16.16 -15.54
CA GLY A 215 8.58 17.60 -15.29
C GLY A 215 7.25 18.12 -14.73
N GLY A 216 7.15 19.43 -14.57
CA GLY A 216 5.97 20.10 -14.02
C GLY A 216 4.71 19.91 -14.87
N VAL A 217 4.84 19.88 -16.19
CA VAL A 217 3.70 19.69 -17.11
C VAL A 217 3.12 18.29 -16.96
N GLY A 218 3.96 17.26 -17.02
CA GLY A 218 3.48 15.88 -16.90
C GLY A 218 2.90 15.58 -15.51
N CYS A 219 3.54 16.05 -14.45
CA CYS A 219 3.02 15.92 -13.08
C CYS A 219 1.71 16.69 -12.90
N GLY A 220 1.58 17.88 -13.49
CA GLY A 220 0.34 18.67 -13.48
C GLY A 220 -0.82 17.94 -14.16
N LEU A 221 -0.57 17.30 -15.32
CA LEU A 221 -1.59 16.50 -16.01
C LEU A 221 -1.99 15.27 -15.20
N LEU A 222 -1.04 14.55 -14.58
CA LEU A 222 -1.33 13.42 -13.69
C LEU A 222 -2.15 13.86 -12.47
N LEU A 223 -1.78 14.98 -11.86
CA LEU A 223 -2.52 15.55 -10.73
C LEU A 223 -3.94 15.94 -11.15
N LEU A 224 -4.10 16.60 -12.29
CA LEU A 224 -5.41 16.96 -12.83
C LEU A 224 -6.27 15.71 -13.06
N MET A 225 -5.72 14.68 -13.68
CA MET A 225 -6.42 13.40 -13.90
C MET A 225 -6.84 12.75 -12.56
N LEU A 226 -5.98 12.77 -11.56
CA LEU A 226 -6.30 12.27 -10.23
C LEU A 226 -7.41 13.09 -9.57
N LEU A 227 -7.34 14.42 -9.60
CA LEU A 227 -8.35 15.31 -9.04
C LEU A 227 -9.71 15.14 -9.72
N LEU A 228 -9.74 15.02 -11.06
CA LEU A 228 -10.96 14.75 -11.80
C LEU A 228 -11.55 13.37 -11.44
N SER A 229 -10.73 12.36 -11.24
CA SER A 229 -11.18 11.04 -10.80
C SER A 229 -11.74 11.11 -9.37
N MET A 230 -11.01 11.75 -8.45
CA MET A 230 -11.47 11.95 -7.07
C MET A 230 -12.77 12.74 -7.00
N SER A 231 -12.93 13.79 -7.81
CA SER A 231 -14.17 14.57 -7.86
C SER A 231 -15.37 13.68 -8.22
N ARG A 232 -15.20 12.76 -9.18
CA ARG A 232 -16.25 11.78 -9.54
C ARG A 232 -16.52 10.79 -8.43
N TRP A 233 -15.51 10.36 -7.67
CA TRP A 233 -15.66 9.41 -6.58
C TRP A 233 -16.37 9.99 -5.36
N PHE A 234 -16.11 11.24 -5.04
CA PHE A 234 -16.62 11.88 -3.82
C PHE A 234 -17.86 12.76 -4.04
N PHE A 235 -17.96 13.41 -5.21
CA PHE A 235 -19.05 14.36 -5.52
C PHE A 235 -20.01 13.81 -6.59
N GLY A 236 -19.85 12.58 -7.05
CA GLY A 236 -20.82 11.91 -7.92
C GLY A 236 -22.18 11.80 -7.25
N ALA A 237 -23.25 11.91 -8.03
CA ALA A 237 -24.62 12.00 -7.56
C ALA A 237 -25.06 10.70 -6.83
N GLY A 238 -25.05 10.72 -5.53
CA GLY A 238 -25.62 9.71 -4.67
C GLY A 238 -24.67 9.14 -3.61
N VAL A 239 -25.21 8.79 -2.44
CA VAL A 239 -24.48 8.06 -1.42
C VAL A 239 -24.25 6.64 -1.93
N PRO A 240 -23.01 6.15 -2.07
CA PRO A 240 -22.77 4.79 -2.53
C PRO A 240 -23.53 3.78 -1.67
N ALA A 241 -24.26 2.86 -2.29
CA ALA A 241 -24.99 1.82 -1.57
C ALA A 241 -24.11 1.02 -0.60
N HIS A 242 -22.81 1.02 -0.86
CA HIS A 242 -21.76 0.36 -0.06
C HIS A 242 -20.67 1.34 0.39
N ARG A 243 -21.07 2.36 1.15
CA ARG A 243 -20.16 3.44 1.62
C ARG A 243 -18.87 2.91 2.25
N VAL A 244 -18.92 1.85 3.06
CA VAL A 244 -17.72 1.28 3.70
C VAL A 244 -16.77 0.68 2.65
N LEU A 245 -17.30 -0.06 1.67
CA LEU A 245 -16.48 -0.62 0.60
C LEU A 245 -15.84 0.48 -0.24
N HIS A 246 -16.62 1.52 -0.59
CA HIS A 246 -16.10 2.70 -1.28
C HIS A 246 -14.94 3.34 -0.52
N LEU A 247 -15.12 3.62 0.78
CA LEU A 247 -14.07 4.18 1.63
C LEU A 247 -12.85 3.25 1.74
N SER A 248 -13.06 1.93 1.78
CA SER A 248 -11.95 0.96 1.82
C SER A 248 -11.05 1.06 0.58
N PHE A 249 -11.62 1.23 -0.61
CA PHE A 249 -10.85 1.49 -1.84
C PHE A 249 -10.11 2.82 -1.77
N CYS A 250 -10.77 3.89 -1.35
CA CYS A 250 -10.14 5.21 -1.20
C CYS A 250 -8.97 5.16 -0.23
N ILE A 251 -9.13 4.48 0.91
CA ILE A 251 -8.09 4.33 1.94
C ILE A 251 -6.90 3.53 1.39
N ALA A 252 -7.13 2.43 0.69
CA ALA A 252 -6.09 1.62 0.09
C ALA A 252 -5.26 2.43 -0.95
N LEU A 253 -5.94 3.18 -1.82
CA LEU A 253 -5.29 4.06 -2.80
C LEU A 253 -4.50 5.18 -2.12
N ALA A 254 -5.09 5.86 -1.12
CA ALA A 254 -4.42 6.92 -0.37
C ALA A 254 -3.18 6.38 0.37
N GLY A 255 -3.26 5.18 0.96
CA GLY A 255 -2.12 4.51 1.57
C GLY A 255 -1.00 4.23 0.57
N CYS A 256 -1.33 3.80 -0.66
CA CYS A 256 -0.32 3.59 -1.70
C CYS A 256 0.37 4.90 -2.10
N LEU A 257 -0.38 5.97 -2.28
CA LEU A 257 0.16 7.30 -2.61
C LEU A 257 1.01 7.86 -1.46
N LEU A 258 0.65 7.59 -0.20
CA LEU A 258 1.46 7.93 0.96
C LEU A 258 2.78 7.15 0.97
N HIS A 259 2.74 5.83 0.71
CA HIS A 259 3.95 5.01 0.63
C HIS A 259 4.91 5.47 -0.48
N ALA A 260 4.37 5.92 -1.60
CA ALA A 260 5.12 6.46 -2.74
C ALA A 260 5.98 7.70 -2.41
N LEU A 261 5.73 8.37 -1.26
CA LEU A 261 6.60 9.45 -0.77
C LEU A 261 7.95 8.97 -0.25
N ALA A 262 8.06 7.70 0.15
CA ALA A 262 9.26 7.16 0.79
C ALA A 262 9.75 5.85 0.15
N ASP A 263 9.11 5.42 -0.95
CA ASP A 263 9.47 4.23 -1.71
C ASP A 263 8.98 4.34 -3.17
N PHE A 264 9.07 3.25 -3.96
CA PHE A 264 8.73 3.21 -5.40
C PHE A 264 7.64 2.17 -5.74
N PRO A 265 6.50 2.13 -5.01
CA PRO A 265 5.47 1.13 -5.26
C PRO A 265 4.83 1.23 -6.65
N LEU A 266 4.70 2.44 -7.21
CA LEU A 266 4.05 2.65 -8.50
C LEU A 266 4.92 2.25 -9.71
N GLN A 267 6.20 1.96 -9.50
CA GLN A 267 7.08 1.40 -10.52
C GLN A 267 7.01 -0.14 -10.57
N ILE A 268 6.34 -0.77 -9.62
CA ILE A 268 6.15 -2.22 -9.59
C ILE A 268 4.85 -2.58 -10.33
N TYR A 269 4.96 -3.23 -11.46
CA TYR A 269 3.83 -3.50 -12.36
C TYR A 269 2.63 -4.16 -11.69
N SER A 270 2.85 -5.11 -10.77
CA SER A 270 1.75 -5.76 -10.04
C SER A 270 1.00 -4.80 -9.11
N ILE A 271 1.71 -3.87 -8.48
CA ILE A 271 1.13 -2.84 -7.61
C ILE A 271 0.42 -1.78 -8.46
N LEU A 272 1.07 -1.30 -9.51
CA LEU A 272 0.47 -0.33 -10.44
C LEU A 272 -0.81 -0.89 -11.08
N PHE A 273 -0.79 -2.14 -11.56
CA PHE A 273 -1.96 -2.80 -12.12
C PHE A 273 -3.11 -2.87 -11.09
N LEU A 274 -2.81 -3.27 -9.86
CA LEU A 274 -3.80 -3.36 -8.79
C LEU A 274 -4.33 -1.97 -8.40
N PHE A 275 -3.48 -0.95 -8.38
CA PHE A 275 -3.85 0.44 -8.15
C PHE A 275 -4.85 0.93 -9.22
N VAL A 276 -4.55 0.73 -10.50
CA VAL A 276 -5.43 1.11 -11.62
C VAL A 276 -6.75 0.31 -11.59
N LEU A 277 -6.69 -0.98 -11.24
CA LEU A 277 -7.88 -1.80 -11.07
C LEU A 277 -8.78 -1.23 -9.94
N HIS A 278 -8.21 -0.85 -8.81
CA HIS A 278 -8.96 -0.22 -7.72
C HIS A 278 -9.61 1.11 -8.15
N CYS A 279 -8.89 1.95 -8.90
CA CYS A 279 -9.45 3.17 -9.48
C CYS A 279 -10.64 2.87 -10.39
N SER A 280 -10.53 1.85 -11.24
CA SER A 280 -11.58 1.45 -12.19
C SER A 280 -12.84 0.92 -11.47
N VAL A 281 -12.64 0.07 -10.46
CA VAL A 281 -13.75 -0.46 -9.64
C VAL A 281 -14.43 0.69 -8.88
N LEU A 282 -13.65 1.60 -8.31
CA LEU A 282 -14.15 2.76 -7.57
C LEU A 282 -14.99 3.67 -8.47
N ALA A 283 -14.53 3.94 -9.68
CA ALA A 283 -15.29 4.69 -10.69
C ALA A 283 -16.62 3.98 -11.05
N SER A 284 -16.60 2.65 -11.22
CA SER A 284 -17.80 1.86 -11.50
C SER A 284 -18.83 1.88 -10.35
N ILE A 285 -18.37 1.79 -9.10
CA ILE A 285 -19.24 1.83 -7.92
C ILE A 285 -19.87 3.21 -7.76
N SER A 286 -19.09 4.27 -8.01
CA SER A 286 -19.54 5.66 -7.87
C SER A 286 -20.55 6.08 -8.96
N SER A 287 -20.41 5.51 -10.18
CA SER A 287 -21.32 5.84 -11.30
C SER A 287 -22.70 5.18 -11.22
N ARG A 288 -22.85 4.12 -10.42
CA ARG A 288 -24.10 3.35 -10.30
C ARG A 288 -25.08 3.88 -9.24
N ALA A 289 -24.80 5.01 -8.61
CA ALA A 289 -25.78 5.66 -7.75
C ALA A 289 -26.97 6.10 -8.63
N PRO A 290 -28.21 5.68 -8.35
CA PRO A 290 -29.37 6.08 -9.15
C PRO A 290 -29.46 7.61 -9.12
N ARG A 291 -29.56 8.22 -10.30
CA ARG A 291 -30.04 9.58 -10.43
C ARG A 291 -31.53 9.50 -10.06
N LEU A 292 -31.86 9.88 -8.82
CA LEU A 292 -33.24 10.15 -8.42
C LEU A 292 -33.71 11.43 -9.07
#